data_31d5771bd591da0c054063769e050f70
#
_entry.id   31d5771bd591da0c054063769e050f70
#
_cell.length_a   1.000
_cell.length_b   1.000
_cell.length_c   1.000
_cell.angle_alpha   90.00
_cell.angle_beta   90.00
_cell.angle_gamma   90.00
#
_symmetry.space_group_name_H-M   'P 1'
#
loop_
_entity.id
_entity.type
_entity.pdbx_description
1 polymer ?
#
loop_
_entity_poly.entity_id
_entity_poly.type
_entity_poly.pdbx_seq_one_letter_code
_entity_poly.pdbx_strand_id
1 'polypeptide(L)' 'MIANHKQLEVTQEQLCRLEFALAELRSSASEAEFRSQAPPVIEHIHRLRSEIDTYLGISEMITAPSGLLEES' A
#
# COMPACT_ATOMS: atom_id res chain seq x y z
N MET A 1 -4.29 -12.64 1.04
CA MET A 1 -3.17 -12.98 1.94
C MET A 1 -2.00 -13.57 1.15
N ILE A 2 -0.79 -13.14 1.47
CA ILE A 2 0.41 -13.61 0.77
C ILE A 2 0.99 -14.81 1.51
N ALA A 3 1.11 -15.93 0.79
CA ALA A 3 1.57 -17.18 1.41
C ALA A 3 2.99 -17.55 1.00
N ASN A 4 3.49 -17.01 -0.10
CA ASN A 4 4.83 -17.35 -0.57
C ASN A 4 5.39 -16.22 -1.41
N HIS A 5 6.67 -16.40 -1.79
CA HIS A 5 7.38 -15.35 -2.51
C HIS A 5 6.74 -15.02 -3.86
N LYS A 6 6.21 -16.03 -4.54
CA LYS A 6 5.58 -15.81 -5.82
C LYS A 6 4.37 -14.92 -5.70
N GLN A 7 3.57 -15.15 -4.66
CA GLN A 7 2.39 -14.33 -4.41
C GLN A 7 2.80 -12.92 -4.01
N LEU A 8 3.91 -12.78 -3.32
CA LEU A 8 4.44 -11.48 -2.97
C LEU A 8 4.73 -10.68 -4.23
N GLU A 9 5.39 -11.30 -5.20
CA GLU A 9 5.72 -10.62 -6.45
C GLU A 9 4.48 -10.16 -7.18
N VAL A 10 3.46 -11.02 -7.24
CA VAL A 10 2.20 -10.68 -7.90
C VAL A 10 1.53 -9.50 -7.20
N THR A 11 1.52 -9.54 -5.87
CA THR A 11 0.89 -8.47 -5.10
C THR A 11 1.63 -7.15 -5.28
N GLN A 12 2.95 -7.19 -5.31
CA GLN A 12 3.75 -5.98 -5.54
C GLN A 12 3.48 -5.40 -6.92
N GLU A 13 3.33 -6.26 -7.92
CA GLU A 13 3.03 -5.80 -9.26
C GLU A 13 1.66 -5.14 -9.31
N GLN A 14 0.68 -5.73 -8.64
CA GLN A 14 -0.66 -5.15 -8.59
C GLN A 14 -0.64 -3.80 -7.89
N LEU A 15 0.11 -3.71 -6.80
CA LEU A 15 0.23 -2.46 -6.07
C LEU A 15 0.83 -1.38 -6.95
N CYS A 16 1.87 -1.72 -7.68
CA CYS A 16 2.52 -0.79 -8.58
C CYS A 16 1.55 -0.26 -9.64
N ARG A 17 0.75 -1.14 -10.19
CA ARG A 17 -0.24 -0.76 -11.20
C ARG A 17 -1.30 0.16 -10.62
N LEU A 18 -1.73 -0.11 -9.40
CA LEU A 18 -2.72 0.74 -8.75
C LEU A 18 -2.14 2.11 -8.44
N GLU A 19 -0.90 2.16 -7.99
CA GLU A 19 -0.25 3.43 -7.70
C GLU A 19 -0.09 4.24 -8.98
N PHE A 20 0.26 3.57 -10.07
CA PHE A 20 0.39 4.24 -11.35
C PHE A 20 -0.97 4.77 -11.83
N ALA A 21 -2.01 3.96 -11.68
CA ALA A 21 -3.35 4.37 -12.07
C ALA A 21 -3.82 5.57 -11.25
N LEU A 22 -3.51 5.57 -9.95
CA LEU A 22 -3.86 6.67 -9.09
C LEU A 22 -3.15 7.95 -9.52
N ALA A 23 -1.88 7.83 -9.86
CA ALA A 23 -1.11 8.99 -10.33
C ALA A 23 -1.67 9.53 -11.63
N GLU A 24 -2.09 8.65 -12.54
CA GLU A 24 -2.71 9.06 -13.80
C GLU A 24 -4.01 9.77 -13.52
N LEU A 25 -4.81 9.24 -12.63
CA LEU A 25 -6.07 9.85 -12.26
C LEU A 25 -5.84 11.25 -11.67
N ARG A 26 -4.85 11.36 -10.80
CA ARG A 26 -4.51 12.64 -10.19
C ARG A 26 -4.11 13.66 -11.24
N SER A 27 -3.42 13.21 -12.26
CA SER A 27 -2.90 14.08 -13.32
C SER A 27 -3.98 14.52 -14.28
N SER A 28 -4.96 13.65 -14.58
CA SER A 28 -5.91 13.91 -15.66
C SER A 28 -7.29 14.32 -15.19
N ALA A 29 -7.66 14.01 -13.97
CA ALA A 29 -9.00 14.30 -13.46
C ALA A 29 -9.04 15.65 -12.76
N SER A 30 -10.21 16.26 -12.71
CA SER A 30 -10.42 17.44 -11.90
C SER A 30 -10.36 17.04 -10.43
N GLU A 31 -10.24 18.03 -9.55
CA GLU A 31 -10.19 17.76 -8.14
C GLU A 31 -11.44 17.05 -7.66
N ALA A 32 -12.59 17.45 -8.15
CA ALA A 32 -13.85 16.83 -7.77
C ALA A 32 -13.92 15.37 -8.24
N GLU A 33 -13.48 15.13 -9.46
CA GLU A 33 -13.44 13.76 -9.99
C GLU A 33 -12.48 12.88 -9.22
N PHE A 34 -11.32 13.43 -8.88
CA PHE A 34 -10.35 12.69 -8.12
C PHE A 34 -10.91 12.30 -6.76
N ARG A 35 -11.53 13.24 -6.07
CA ARG A 35 -12.12 12.98 -4.76
C ARG A 35 -13.20 11.91 -4.83
N SER A 36 -13.91 11.85 -5.95
CA SER A 36 -14.98 10.89 -6.13
C SER A 36 -14.45 9.50 -6.47
N GLN A 37 -13.40 9.43 -7.28
CA GLN A 37 -12.93 8.18 -7.85
C GLN A 37 -11.75 7.56 -7.12
N ALA A 38 -10.96 8.37 -6.42
CA ALA A 38 -9.74 7.88 -5.78
C ALA A 38 -9.96 7.01 -4.55
N PRO A 39 -10.95 7.28 -3.68
CA PRO A 39 -11.06 6.52 -2.43
C PRO A 39 -11.03 5.00 -2.57
N PRO A 40 -11.78 4.37 -3.49
CA PRO A 40 -11.70 2.91 -3.62
C PRO A 40 -10.31 2.43 -4.02
N VAL A 41 -9.63 3.20 -4.87
CA VAL A 41 -8.29 2.84 -5.31
C VAL A 41 -7.31 2.96 -4.16
N ILE A 42 -7.40 4.04 -3.40
CA ILE A 42 -6.54 4.27 -2.25
C ILE A 42 -6.75 3.18 -1.21
N GLU A 43 -7.99 2.79 -0.97
CA GLU A 43 -8.28 1.74 -0.01
C GLU A 43 -7.67 0.41 -0.45
N HIS A 44 -7.75 0.12 -1.73
CA HIS A 44 -7.15 -1.11 -2.26
C HIS A 44 -5.63 -1.08 -2.13
N ILE A 45 -5.03 0.09 -2.39
CA ILE A 45 -3.58 0.25 -2.22
C ILE A 45 -3.18 -0.02 -0.77
N HIS A 46 -3.92 0.54 0.17
CA HIS A 46 -3.63 0.31 1.59
C HIS A 46 -3.72 -1.16 1.95
N ARG A 47 -4.72 -1.85 1.42
CA ARG A 47 -4.88 -3.27 1.70
C ARG A 47 -3.70 -4.07 1.19
N LEU A 48 -3.27 -3.82 -0.05
CA LEU A 48 -2.15 -4.55 -0.61
C LEU A 48 -0.86 -4.25 0.13
N ARG A 49 -0.64 -3.01 0.50
CA ARG A 49 0.55 -2.65 1.28
C ARG A 49 0.55 -3.35 2.63
N SER A 50 -0.61 -3.41 3.26
CA SER A 50 -0.73 -4.08 4.55
C SER A 50 -0.39 -5.55 4.43
N GLU A 51 -0.85 -6.20 3.36
CA GLU A 51 -0.54 -7.61 3.13
C GLU A 51 0.95 -7.83 2.91
N ILE A 52 1.57 -6.95 2.15
CA ILE A 52 3.00 -7.03 1.90
C ILE A 52 3.78 -6.81 3.20
N ASP A 53 3.39 -5.80 3.96
CA ASP A 53 4.05 -5.49 5.21
C ASP A 53 3.95 -6.66 6.19
N THR A 54 2.78 -7.28 6.25
CA THR A 54 2.59 -8.43 7.12
C THR A 54 3.47 -9.60 6.70
N TYR A 55 3.52 -9.86 5.41
CA TYR A 55 4.32 -10.97 4.90
C TYR A 55 5.81 -10.75 5.18
N LEU A 56 6.28 -9.52 4.98
CA LEU A 56 7.68 -9.20 5.18
C LEU A 56 8.03 -8.97 6.64
N GLY A 57 7.04 -8.87 7.51
CA GLY A 57 7.28 -8.63 8.92
C GLY A 57 7.57 -7.18 9.26
N ILE A 58 7.33 -6.28 8.34
CA ILE A 58 7.62 -4.85 8.55
C ILE A 58 6.76 -4.28 9.68
N SER A 59 5.50 -4.68 9.74
CA SER A 59 4.60 -4.18 10.77
C SER A 59 5.09 -4.50 12.16
N GLU A 60 5.61 -5.70 12.35
CA GLU A 60 6.14 -6.11 13.64
C GLU A 60 7.43 -5.37 13.97
N MET A 61 8.26 -5.17 12.95
CA MET A 61 9.51 -4.46 13.13
C MET A 61 9.27 -3.01 13.50
N ILE A 62 8.27 -2.40 12.90
CA ILE A 62 7.92 -1.02 13.20
C ILE A 62 7.43 -0.91 14.63
N THR A 63 6.62 -1.85 15.06
CA THR A 63 6.05 -1.81 16.40
C THR A 63 7.14 -1.92 17.47
N ALA A 64 8.03 -2.89 17.30
CA ALA A 64 9.11 -3.10 18.27
C ALA A 64 10.10 -1.94 18.30
N PRO A 65 10.61 -1.49 17.16
CA PRO A 65 11.55 -0.37 17.16
C PRO A 65 10.97 0.92 17.69
N SER A 66 9.66 1.12 17.52
CA SER A 66 9.03 2.33 18.02
C SER A 66 9.25 2.49 19.52
N GLY A 67 9.06 1.41 20.26
CA GLY A 67 9.29 1.45 21.67
C GLY A 67 10.73 1.78 22.01
N LEU A 68 11.65 1.18 21.26
CA LEU A 68 13.06 1.40 21.50
C LEU A 68 13.46 2.82 21.19
N LEU A 69 12.95 3.37 20.12
CA LEU A 69 13.28 4.73 19.73
C LEU A 69 12.81 5.74 20.75
N GLU A 70 11.66 5.48 21.33
CA GLU A 70 11.12 6.39 22.34
C GLU A 70 12.00 6.41 23.58
N GLU A 71 12.63 5.31 23.88
CA GLU A 71 13.52 5.22 25.02
C GLU A 71 14.83 5.95 24.75
N SER A 72 15.18 6.03 23.50
CA SER A 72 16.41 6.67 23.11
C SER A 72 16.28 8.18 23.15
#